data_7a9daa6830b0dcced2839ea87d4b5f6f
#
_entry.id   7a9daa6830b0dcced2839ea87d4b5f6f
#
_cell.length_a   1.000
_cell.length_b   1.000
_cell.length_c   1.000
_cell.angle_alpha   90.00
_cell.angle_beta   90.00
_cell.angle_gamma   90.00
#
_symmetry.space_group_name_H-M   'P 1'
#
loop_
_entity.id
_entity.type
_entity.pdbx_description
1 polymer ?
#
loop_
_entity_poly.entity_id
_entity_poly.type
_entity_poly.pdbx_seq_one_letter_code
_entity_poly.pdbx_strand_id
1 'polypeptide(L)'
;MRDNAKSGALTEVTFYILLSLYTPKHGYAVMQCVEEKTGGRLSLGAGTLYGALNSLQDKKWIEPYGDSEGRKKEYLITAQGKEIAEKELARLNELVSVASEIIGGAV
;
A
#
# COMPACT_ATOMS: atom_id res chain seq x y z
N MET A 1 -13.77 -3.68 -5.33
CA MET A 1 -14.11 -4.15 -4.01
C MET A 1 -13.58 -3.23 -2.94
N ARG A 2 -14.37 -2.94 -1.99
CA ARG A 2 -13.92 -2.04 -0.94
C ARG A 2 -13.29 -2.83 0.19
N ASP A 3 -12.40 -2.18 0.91
CA ASP A 3 -11.77 -2.79 2.06
C ASP A 3 -12.80 -3.10 3.12
N ASN A 4 -12.52 -4.10 3.91
CA ASN A 4 -13.38 -4.47 5.01
C ASN A 4 -13.09 -3.55 6.19
N ALA A 5 -13.91 -2.53 6.36
CA ALA A 5 -13.68 -1.54 7.40
C ALA A 5 -13.66 -2.12 8.80
N LYS A 6 -14.43 -3.17 9.02
CA LYS A 6 -14.53 -3.76 10.35
C LYS A 6 -13.26 -4.50 10.74
N SER A 7 -12.63 -5.17 9.81
CA SER A 7 -11.42 -5.91 10.09
C SER A 7 -10.18 -5.03 9.91
N GLY A 8 -10.33 -3.89 9.26
CA GLY A 8 -9.20 -3.04 8.95
C GLY A 8 -8.33 -3.56 7.85
N ALA A 9 -8.77 -4.60 7.16
CA ALA A 9 -7.97 -5.20 6.09
C ALA A 9 -7.85 -4.26 4.91
N LEU A 10 -6.66 -4.18 4.35
CA LEU A 10 -6.41 -3.42 3.14
C LEU A 10 -6.38 -4.36 1.95
N THR A 11 -6.67 -3.81 0.77
CA THR A 11 -6.43 -4.58 -0.43
C THR A 11 -4.92 -4.72 -0.62
N GLU A 12 -4.53 -5.75 -1.33
CA GLU A 12 -3.11 -5.96 -1.58
C GLU A 12 -2.49 -4.76 -2.30
N VAL A 13 -3.21 -4.22 -3.29
CA VAL A 13 -2.69 -3.09 -4.04
C VAL A 13 -2.50 -1.87 -3.15
N THR A 14 -3.48 -1.57 -2.31
CA THR A 14 -3.38 -0.44 -1.41
C THR A 14 -2.18 -0.60 -0.47
N PHE A 15 -2.00 -1.78 0.06
CA PHE A 15 -0.89 -2.02 0.97
C PHE A 15 0.46 -1.84 0.26
N TYR A 16 0.60 -2.38 -0.95
CA TYR A 16 1.83 -2.20 -1.70
C TYR A 16 2.11 -0.73 -1.99
N ILE A 17 1.07 0.04 -2.31
CA ILE A 17 1.28 1.46 -2.59
C ILE A 17 1.76 2.17 -1.34
N LEU A 18 1.16 1.89 -0.19
CA LEU A 18 1.61 2.49 1.06
C LEU A 18 3.06 2.13 1.37
N LEU A 19 3.39 0.85 1.18
CA LEU A 19 4.75 0.40 1.45
C LEU A 19 5.76 1.09 0.55
N SER A 20 5.40 1.29 -0.72
CA SER A 20 6.32 1.92 -1.66
C SER A 20 6.59 3.38 -1.28
N LEU A 21 5.72 3.99 -0.50
CA LEU A 21 5.84 5.40 -0.14
C LEU A 21 6.49 5.64 1.21
N TYR A 22 7.15 4.63 1.75
CA TYR A 22 8.01 4.86 2.92
C TYR A 22 9.17 5.75 2.55
N THR A 23 9.50 5.84 1.26
CA THR A 23 10.41 6.84 0.75
C THR A 23 9.67 7.64 -0.31
N PRO A 24 10.04 8.92 -0.50
CA PRO A 24 9.30 9.75 -1.46
C PRO A 24 9.39 9.21 -2.88
N LYS A 25 8.26 9.20 -3.59
CA LYS A 25 8.20 8.73 -4.97
C LYS A 25 7.10 9.44 -5.72
N HIS A 26 7.30 9.68 -7.01
CA HIS A 26 6.21 10.11 -7.87
C HIS A 26 5.45 8.87 -8.34
N GLY A 27 4.27 9.08 -8.93
CA GLY A 27 3.40 7.97 -9.26
C GLY A 27 4.02 6.90 -10.13
N TYR A 28 4.78 7.31 -11.13
CA TYR A 28 5.40 6.33 -12.03
C TYR A 28 6.34 5.40 -11.25
N ALA A 29 7.10 5.98 -10.32
CA ALA A 29 8.01 5.17 -9.51
C ALA A 29 7.27 4.23 -8.58
N VAL A 30 6.08 4.63 -8.13
CA VAL A 30 5.23 3.73 -7.33
C VAL A 30 4.83 2.53 -8.18
N MET A 31 4.41 2.80 -9.43
CA MET A 31 4.03 1.71 -10.33
C MET A 31 5.19 0.73 -10.53
N GLN A 32 6.38 1.27 -10.77
CA GLN A 32 7.56 0.43 -10.96
C GLN A 32 7.87 -0.38 -9.71
N CYS A 33 7.75 0.26 -8.56
CA CYS A 33 8.06 -0.40 -7.30
C CYS A 33 7.13 -1.59 -7.06
N VAL A 34 5.84 -1.40 -7.30
CA VAL A 34 4.86 -2.47 -7.10
C VAL A 34 5.13 -3.62 -8.06
N GLU A 35 5.40 -3.31 -9.32
CA GLU A 35 5.67 -4.34 -10.30
C GLU A 35 6.93 -5.12 -9.95
N GLU A 36 7.96 -4.40 -9.54
CA GLU A 36 9.24 -5.01 -9.20
C GLU A 36 9.12 -5.90 -7.97
N LYS A 37 8.47 -5.38 -6.92
CA LYS A 37 8.35 -6.14 -5.68
C LYS A 37 7.49 -7.39 -5.83
N THR A 38 6.60 -7.42 -6.79
CA THR A 38 5.75 -8.59 -7.01
C THR A 38 6.22 -9.47 -8.15
N GLY A 39 7.41 -9.18 -8.70
CA GLY A 39 7.94 -9.96 -9.81
C GLY A 39 7.05 -9.91 -11.04
N GLY A 40 6.37 -8.80 -11.24
CA GLY A 40 5.49 -8.63 -12.38
C GLY A 40 4.08 -9.15 -12.19
N ARG A 41 3.79 -9.73 -11.02
CA ARG A 41 2.45 -10.28 -10.77
C ARG A 41 1.40 -9.19 -10.73
N LEU A 42 1.75 -8.02 -10.20
CA LEU A 42 0.86 -6.87 -10.18
C LEU A 42 1.44 -5.78 -11.07
N SER A 43 0.62 -5.31 -11.98
CA SER A 43 1.01 -4.23 -12.88
C SER A 43 -0.14 -3.23 -12.88
N LEU A 44 0.10 -2.06 -12.32
CA LEU A 44 -0.96 -1.07 -12.14
C LEU A 44 -1.02 -0.13 -13.33
N GLY A 45 -2.24 0.11 -13.83
CA GLY A 45 -2.45 1.14 -14.81
C GLY A 45 -2.48 2.51 -14.13
N ALA A 46 -2.27 3.55 -14.93
CA ALA A 46 -2.22 4.90 -14.40
C ALA A 46 -3.54 5.30 -13.72
N GLY A 47 -4.66 4.91 -14.31
CA GLY A 47 -5.95 5.25 -13.73
C GLY A 47 -6.13 4.66 -12.34
N THR A 48 -5.80 3.38 -12.22
CA THR A 48 -5.90 2.69 -10.92
C THR A 48 -4.97 3.33 -9.91
N LEU A 49 -3.74 3.61 -10.33
CA LEU A 49 -2.77 4.18 -9.42
C LEU A 49 -3.18 5.56 -8.92
N TYR A 50 -3.52 6.46 -9.84
CA TYR A 50 -3.82 7.82 -9.41
C TYR A 50 -5.14 7.91 -8.67
N GLY A 51 -6.08 7.00 -8.97
CA GLY A 51 -7.28 6.89 -8.16
C GLY A 51 -6.95 6.49 -6.73
N ALA A 52 -6.05 5.51 -6.59
CA ALA A 52 -5.63 5.08 -5.27
C ALA A 52 -4.89 6.18 -4.53
N LEU A 53 -3.98 6.87 -5.21
CA LEU A 53 -3.23 7.95 -4.57
C LEU A 53 -4.15 9.04 -4.07
N ASN A 54 -5.16 9.41 -4.88
CA ASN A 54 -6.11 10.42 -4.46
C ASN A 54 -6.88 9.96 -3.21
N SER A 55 -7.30 8.71 -3.21
CA SER A 55 -8.04 8.17 -2.07
C SER A 55 -7.18 8.16 -0.81
N LEU A 56 -5.93 7.75 -0.94
CA LEU A 56 -5.03 7.68 0.21
C LEU A 56 -4.72 9.09 0.73
N GLN A 57 -4.61 10.05 -0.16
CA GLN A 57 -4.37 11.43 0.24
C GLN A 57 -5.59 11.97 0.98
N ASP A 58 -6.78 11.65 0.50
CA ASP A 58 -8.00 12.05 1.19
C ASP A 58 -8.07 11.51 2.60
N LYS A 59 -7.58 10.30 2.80
CA LYS A 59 -7.55 9.69 4.12
C LYS A 59 -6.40 10.17 4.98
N LYS A 60 -5.51 10.98 4.40
CA LYS A 60 -4.35 11.51 5.07
C LYS A 60 -3.33 10.46 5.45
N TRP A 61 -3.34 9.36 4.72
CA TRP A 61 -2.34 8.32 4.90
C TRP A 61 -1.07 8.60 4.10
N ILE A 62 -1.19 9.44 3.08
CA ILE A 62 -0.03 9.93 2.33
C ILE A 62 -0.22 11.42 2.13
N GLU A 63 0.87 12.10 1.79
CA GLU A 63 0.83 13.55 1.57
C GLU A 63 1.83 13.92 0.49
N PRO A 64 1.60 15.06 -0.18
CA PRO A 64 2.59 15.55 -1.13
C PRO A 64 3.92 15.79 -0.42
N TYR A 65 5.00 15.53 -1.13
CA TYR A 65 6.32 15.68 -0.56
C TYR A 65 7.17 16.59 -1.42
N GLY A 66 7.87 17.52 -0.77
CA GLY A 66 8.78 18.38 -1.47
C GLY A 66 8.10 19.43 -2.30
N ASP A 67 8.92 20.14 -3.05
CA ASP A 67 8.45 21.19 -3.92
C ASP A 67 8.20 20.65 -5.31
N SER A 68 6.94 20.53 -5.68
CA SER A 68 6.58 19.90 -6.93
C SER A 68 6.43 20.88 -8.07
N GLU A 69 7.06 22.02 -8.00
CA GLU A 69 6.96 23.08 -8.98
C GLU A 69 6.93 22.60 -10.42
N GLY A 70 5.75 22.46 -10.99
CA GLY A 70 5.59 22.15 -12.38
C GLY A 70 6.21 20.84 -12.81
N ARG A 71 6.59 20.01 -11.89
CA ARG A 71 7.22 18.73 -12.22
C ARG A 71 6.40 17.59 -11.71
N LYS A 72 7.05 16.44 -11.60
CA LYS A 72 6.40 15.26 -11.06
C LYS A 72 6.15 15.45 -9.58
N LYS A 73 4.93 15.22 -9.22
CA LYS A 73 4.53 15.32 -7.82
C LYS A 73 4.94 14.07 -7.09
N GLU A 74 5.67 14.25 -6.00
CA GLU A 74 6.05 13.13 -5.16
C GLU A 74 5.14 13.01 -3.96
N TYR A 75 5.06 11.82 -3.40
CA TYR A 75 4.23 11.53 -2.24
C TYR A 75 5.07 10.82 -1.20
N LEU A 76 4.63 10.93 0.05
CA LEU A 76 5.31 10.27 1.16
C LEU A 76 4.23 9.78 2.12
N ILE A 77 4.45 8.62 2.71
CA ILE A 77 3.53 8.09 3.70
C ILE A 77 3.57 8.98 4.95
N THR A 78 2.42 9.18 5.57
CA THR A 78 2.34 9.98 6.80
C THR A 78 2.52 9.08 8.01
N ALA A 79 2.64 9.69 9.19
CA ALA A 79 2.70 8.92 10.44
C ALA A 79 1.44 8.06 10.59
N GLN A 80 0.30 8.63 10.22
CA GLN A 80 -0.96 7.89 10.28
C GLN A 80 -0.94 6.72 9.30
N GLY A 81 -0.41 6.94 8.09
CA GLY A 81 -0.29 5.88 7.11
C GLY A 81 0.59 4.75 7.59
N LYS A 82 1.67 5.11 8.29
CA LYS A 82 2.57 4.08 8.83
C LYS A 82 1.86 3.23 9.88
N GLU A 83 1.05 3.87 10.71
CA GLU A 83 0.26 3.13 11.70
C GLU A 83 -0.66 2.12 11.02
N ILE A 84 -1.31 2.56 9.94
CA ILE A 84 -2.20 1.70 9.19
C ILE A 84 -1.41 0.53 8.59
N ALA A 85 -0.24 0.82 8.02
CA ALA A 85 0.60 -0.22 7.42
C ALA A 85 1.06 -1.23 8.46
N GLU A 86 1.43 -0.75 9.64
CA GLU A 86 1.90 -1.63 10.70
C GLU A 86 0.79 -2.52 11.23
N LYS A 87 -0.42 -1.99 11.32
CA LYS A 87 -1.57 -2.81 11.71
C LYS A 87 -1.86 -3.88 10.68
N GLU A 88 -1.72 -3.53 9.41
CA GLU A 88 -1.93 -4.51 8.36
C GLU A 88 -0.89 -5.62 8.41
N LEU A 89 0.37 -5.26 8.66
CA LEU A 89 1.41 -6.25 8.78
C LEU A 89 1.11 -7.22 9.93
N ALA A 90 0.66 -6.69 11.07
CA ALA A 90 0.33 -7.53 12.21
C ALA A 90 -0.84 -8.45 11.88
N ARG A 91 -1.85 -7.93 11.18
CA ARG A 91 -2.99 -8.74 10.80
C ARG A 91 -2.58 -9.87 9.86
N LEU A 92 -1.70 -9.57 8.91
CA LEU A 92 -1.23 -10.58 7.96
C LEU A 92 -0.39 -11.64 8.65
N ASN A 93 0.45 -11.23 9.60
CA ASN A 93 1.25 -12.20 10.34
C ASN A 93 0.37 -13.17 11.11
N GLU A 94 -0.68 -12.65 11.72
CA GLU A 94 -1.63 -13.51 12.42
C GLU A 94 -2.30 -14.47 11.46
N LEU A 95 -2.74 -13.95 10.32
CA LEU A 95 -3.42 -14.76 9.32
C LEU A 95 -2.50 -15.87 8.81
N VAL A 96 -1.25 -15.52 8.50
CA VAL A 96 -0.29 -16.51 8.03
C VAL A 96 -0.06 -17.59 9.08
N SER A 97 0.04 -17.19 10.34
CA SER A 97 0.26 -18.14 11.42
C SER A 97 -0.87 -19.15 11.52
N VAL A 98 -2.11 -18.66 11.49
CA VAL A 98 -3.27 -19.54 11.56
C VAL A 98 -3.34 -20.44 10.33
N ALA A 99 -3.13 -19.85 9.14
CA ALA A 99 -3.20 -20.63 7.92
C ALA A 99 -2.14 -21.72 7.87
N SER A 100 -0.94 -21.37 8.32
CA SER A 100 0.16 -22.34 8.33
C SER A 100 -0.14 -23.51 9.26
N GLU A 101 -0.73 -23.20 10.40
CA GLU A 101 -1.11 -24.24 11.36
C GLU A 101 -2.13 -25.19 10.76
N ILE A 102 -3.16 -24.64 10.13
CA ILE A 102 -4.24 -25.45 9.58
C ILE A 102 -3.78 -26.23 8.36
N ILE A 103 -3.15 -25.55 7.41
CA ILE A 103 -2.73 -26.20 6.17
C ILE A 103 -1.59 -27.16 6.41
N GLY A 104 -0.71 -26.82 7.35
CA GLY A 104 0.42 -27.68 7.66
C GLY A 104 0.04 -28.94 8.39
N GLY A 105 -1.21 -29.06 8.81
CA GLY A 105 -1.67 -30.25 9.49
C GLY A 105 -1.04 -30.44 10.85
N ALA A 106 -0.62 -29.36 11.46
CA ALA A 106 0.08 -29.40 12.74
C ALA A 106 -0.89 -29.57 13.91
N VAL A 107 -2.01 -30.05 13.66
CA VAL A 107 -3.04 -30.15 14.71
C VAL A 107 -3.06 -31.53 15.27
#